data_85017def76f5b85c29a14f7d40e4ac1b
#
_entry.id   85017def76f5b85c29a14f7d40e4ac1b
#
_cell.length_a   1.000
_cell.length_b   1.000
_cell.length_c   1.000
_cell.angle_alpha   90.00
_cell.angle_beta   90.00
_cell.angle_gamma   90.00
#
_symmetry.space_group_name_H-M   'P 1'
#
loop_
_entity.id
_entity.type
_entity.pdbx_description
1 polymer ?
#
loop_
_entity_poly.entity_id
_entity_poly.type
_entity_poly.pdbx_seq_one_letter_code
_entity_poly.pdbx_strand_id
1 'polypeptide(L)'
;MKTKTSIRLLSLAFSIVLFALGGCASIGSTNTESLLSAAGFVVRTPQTDRQKQIYAALPPYKVERATVKDKVFYVYKDEKAGVAYVGHEPAYQRYKQLAVQQQIAQEQYMAAELDRQAALNFYGGFGVRRIWW
;
A
#
# COMPACT_ATOMS: atom_id res chain seq x y z
N MET A 1 -14.81 5.53 -52.74
CA MET A 1 -14.59 6.53 -51.66
C MET A 1 -15.40 6.20 -50.43
N LYS A 2 -15.17 5.06 -49.79
CA LYS A 2 -15.90 4.70 -48.53
C LYS A 2 -15.08 3.83 -47.58
N THR A 3 -13.81 4.22 -47.28
CA THR A 3 -12.97 3.42 -46.35
C THR A 3 -12.14 4.24 -45.38
N LYS A 4 -12.38 5.56 -45.25
CA LYS A 4 -11.59 6.40 -44.33
C LYS A 4 -12.24 6.68 -42.98
N THR A 5 -13.49 6.29 -42.77
CA THR A 5 -14.23 6.59 -41.52
C THR A 5 -14.15 5.48 -40.46
N SER A 6 -13.86 4.25 -40.87
CA SER A 6 -13.82 3.11 -39.96
C SER A 6 -12.54 2.99 -39.13
N ILE A 7 -11.42 3.58 -39.58
CA ILE A 7 -10.12 3.48 -38.91
C ILE A 7 -10.04 4.44 -37.70
N ARG A 8 -10.77 5.56 -37.75
CA ARG A 8 -10.74 6.54 -36.64
C ARG A 8 -11.57 6.13 -35.40
N LEU A 9 -12.55 5.28 -35.56
CA LEU A 9 -13.37 4.76 -34.46
C LEU A 9 -12.68 3.62 -33.69
N LEU A 10 -11.80 2.86 -34.34
CA LEU A 10 -11.03 1.81 -33.66
C LEU A 10 -9.91 2.38 -32.78
N SER A 11 -9.36 3.54 -33.11
CA SER A 11 -8.32 4.18 -32.30
C SER A 11 -8.81 4.76 -30.97
N LEU A 12 -10.10 5.14 -30.89
CA LEU A 12 -10.67 5.68 -29.65
C LEU A 12 -11.01 4.59 -28.62
N ALA A 13 -11.34 3.39 -29.08
CA ALA A 13 -11.70 2.28 -28.19
C ALA A 13 -10.47 1.68 -27.48
N PHE A 14 -9.26 1.80 -28.05
CA PHE A 14 -8.03 1.24 -27.48
C PHE A 14 -7.39 2.14 -26.40
N SER A 15 -7.71 3.44 -26.37
CA SER A 15 -7.17 4.38 -25.38
C SER A 15 -7.82 4.31 -24.01
N ILE A 16 -8.96 3.65 -23.86
CA ILE A 16 -9.70 3.61 -22.58
C ILE A 16 -9.27 2.45 -21.67
N VAL A 17 -8.59 1.44 -22.21
CA VAL A 17 -8.22 0.24 -21.44
C VAL A 17 -6.94 0.40 -20.60
N LEU A 18 -6.10 1.43 -20.87
CA LEU A 18 -4.82 1.61 -20.17
C LEU A 18 -4.92 2.36 -18.83
N PHE A 19 -6.10 2.85 -18.42
CA PHE A 19 -6.27 3.63 -17.18
C PHE A 19 -6.69 2.82 -15.95
N ALA A 20 -6.90 1.51 -16.07
CA ALA A 20 -7.44 0.67 -15.00
C ALA A 20 -6.39 -0.04 -14.12
N LEU A 21 -5.08 0.13 -14.36
CA LEU A 21 -4.02 -0.57 -13.63
C LEU A 21 -3.34 0.26 -12.54
N GLY A 22 -3.80 1.49 -12.29
CA GLY A 22 -3.23 2.39 -11.28
C GLY A 22 -3.83 2.31 -9.87
N GLY A 23 -4.83 1.44 -9.63
CA GLY A 23 -5.66 1.50 -8.43
C GLY A 23 -5.21 0.71 -7.19
N CYS A 24 -4.23 -0.18 -7.29
CA CYS A 24 -3.90 -1.09 -6.19
C CYS A 24 -2.73 -0.66 -5.29
N ALA A 25 -1.97 0.38 -5.65
CA ALA A 25 -0.83 0.83 -4.84
C ALA A 25 -1.24 1.68 -3.61
N SER A 26 -2.45 2.25 -3.60
CA SER A 26 -2.87 3.20 -2.57
C SER A 26 -3.48 2.57 -1.30
N ILE A 27 -3.88 1.32 -1.33
CA ILE A 27 -4.50 0.65 -0.16
C ILE A 27 -3.43 0.23 0.88
N GLY A 28 -2.21 -0.07 0.43
CA GLY A 28 -1.09 -0.39 1.32
C GLY A 28 -0.39 0.83 1.90
N SER A 29 -0.47 1.99 1.25
CA SER A 29 0.26 3.20 1.65
C SER A 29 -0.27 3.82 2.95
N THR A 30 -1.59 3.95 3.10
CA THR A 30 -2.22 4.53 4.31
C THR A 30 -1.83 3.79 5.60
N ASN A 31 -1.62 2.48 5.49
CA ASN A 31 -1.21 1.66 6.61
C ASN A 31 0.28 1.86 6.94
N THR A 32 1.13 1.93 5.92
CA THR A 32 2.57 2.20 6.07
C THR A 32 2.81 3.58 6.70
N GLU A 33 2.09 4.60 6.26
CA GLU A 33 2.17 5.98 6.79
C GLU A 33 1.79 6.07 8.26
N SER A 34 0.73 5.34 8.66
CA SER A 34 0.33 5.22 10.07
C SER A 34 1.41 4.54 10.91
N LEU A 35 2.02 3.48 10.40
CA LEU A 35 3.13 2.79 11.09
C LEU A 35 4.38 3.66 11.19
N LEU A 36 4.73 4.39 10.13
CA LEU A 36 5.86 5.32 10.14
C LEU A 36 5.65 6.42 11.18
N SER A 37 4.45 7.01 11.24
CA SER A 37 4.10 8.02 12.23
C SER A 37 4.16 7.47 13.65
N ALA A 38 3.60 6.29 13.89
CA ALA A 38 3.66 5.61 15.19
C ALA A 38 5.10 5.25 15.60
N ALA A 39 5.97 4.95 14.65
CA ALA A 39 7.38 4.68 14.87
C ALA A 39 8.21 5.93 15.19
N GLY A 40 7.66 7.12 14.97
CA GLY A 40 8.34 8.39 15.23
C GLY A 40 9.03 9.01 14.02
N PHE A 41 8.61 8.66 12.80
CA PHE A 41 8.99 9.41 11.62
C PHE A 41 8.29 10.78 11.61
N VAL A 42 9.00 11.79 11.15
CA VAL A 42 8.50 13.16 11.06
C VAL A 42 8.13 13.48 9.61
N VAL A 43 6.95 14.01 9.42
CA VAL A 43 6.47 14.45 8.10
C VAL A 43 7.19 15.74 7.69
N ARG A 44 7.69 15.77 6.46
CA ARG A 44 8.37 16.92 5.86
C ARG A 44 7.80 17.20 4.47
N THR A 45 7.43 18.45 4.23
CA THR A 45 7.05 18.92 2.90
C THR A 45 8.26 19.57 2.25
N PRO A 46 8.66 19.18 1.02
CA PRO A 46 9.77 19.80 0.32
C PRO A 46 9.40 21.25 -0.06
N GLN A 47 10.15 22.22 0.47
CA GLN A 47 9.90 23.65 0.25
C GLN A 47 10.90 24.27 -0.70
N THR A 48 12.19 23.95 -0.55
CA THR A 48 13.26 24.50 -1.41
C THR A 48 13.40 23.70 -2.69
N ASP A 49 13.95 24.32 -3.74
CA ASP A 49 14.17 23.65 -5.03
C ASP A 49 15.07 22.43 -4.89
N ARG A 50 16.09 22.50 -4.04
CA ARG A 50 16.96 21.36 -3.73
C ARG A 50 16.17 20.22 -3.05
N GLN A 51 15.30 20.54 -2.11
CA GLN A 51 14.44 19.52 -1.45
C GLN A 51 13.47 18.89 -2.44
N LYS A 52 12.90 19.67 -3.34
CA LYS A 52 12.01 19.17 -4.42
C LYS A 52 12.75 18.25 -5.37
N GLN A 53 14.00 18.57 -5.75
CA GLN A 53 14.82 17.69 -6.59
C GLN A 53 15.14 16.37 -5.88
N ILE A 54 15.53 16.39 -4.60
CA ILE A 54 15.78 15.17 -3.82
C ILE A 54 14.50 14.35 -3.72
N TYR A 55 13.38 15.00 -3.39
CA TYR A 55 12.08 14.34 -3.29
C TYR A 55 11.65 13.70 -4.61
N ALA A 56 11.84 14.36 -5.75
CA ALA A 56 11.52 13.83 -7.06
C ALA A 56 12.35 12.58 -7.40
N ALA A 57 13.60 12.53 -6.97
CA ALA A 57 14.51 11.40 -7.22
C ALA A 57 14.21 10.18 -6.31
N LEU A 58 13.46 10.33 -5.22
CA LEU A 58 13.10 9.22 -4.35
C LEU A 58 12.03 8.33 -4.99
N PRO A 59 12.17 6.99 -4.88
CA PRO A 59 11.12 6.07 -5.29
C PRO A 59 9.88 6.26 -4.38
N PRO A 60 8.67 6.29 -4.96
CA PRO A 60 7.45 6.43 -4.17
C PRO A 60 7.13 5.15 -3.38
N TYR A 61 6.52 5.30 -2.22
CA TYR A 61 5.95 4.24 -1.39
C TYR A 61 6.97 3.18 -0.92
N LYS A 62 8.22 3.59 -0.78
CA LYS A 62 9.32 2.74 -0.31
C LYS A 62 10.19 3.48 0.69
N VAL A 63 10.61 2.79 1.75
CA VAL A 63 11.58 3.34 2.71
C VAL A 63 12.97 3.20 2.14
N GLU A 64 13.63 4.33 1.92
CA GLU A 64 15.02 4.39 1.44
C GLU A 64 15.96 4.87 2.55
N ARG A 65 17.15 4.28 2.58
CA ARG A 65 18.23 4.71 3.48
C ARG A 65 19.07 5.78 2.81
N ALA A 66 19.21 6.93 3.47
CA ALA A 66 20.04 8.03 3.01
C ALA A 66 21.11 8.36 4.06
N THR A 67 22.30 8.74 3.62
CA THR A 67 23.37 9.22 4.50
C THR A 67 23.69 10.65 4.14
N VAL A 68 23.60 11.54 5.13
CA VAL A 68 23.91 12.97 4.97
C VAL A 68 24.83 13.39 6.12
N LYS A 69 26.03 13.87 5.80
CA LYS A 69 27.03 14.29 6.81
C LYS A 69 27.24 13.25 7.91
N ASP A 70 27.52 12.02 7.51
CA ASP A 70 27.76 10.85 8.38
C ASP A 70 26.58 10.43 9.27
N LYS A 71 25.41 11.03 9.07
CA LYS A 71 24.17 10.62 9.74
C LYS A 71 23.28 9.82 8.81
N VAL A 72 22.77 8.70 9.32
CA VAL A 72 21.84 7.84 8.61
C VAL A 72 20.42 8.31 8.85
N PHE A 73 19.67 8.46 7.76
CA PHE A 73 18.25 8.76 7.74
C PHE A 73 17.50 7.70 6.94
N TYR A 74 16.27 7.51 7.28
CA TYR A 74 15.32 6.69 6.51
C TYR A 74 14.21 7.60 6.02
N VAL A 75 13.94 7.53 4.72
CA VAL A 75 13.00 8.43 4.05
C VAL A 75 11.99 7.60 3.28
N TYR A 76 10.72 7.89 3.48
CA TYR A 76 9.60 7.34 2.72
C TYR A 76 8.89 8.48 1.99
N LYS A 77 8.71 8.32 0.68
CA LYS A 77 8.01 9.31 -0.16
C LYS A 77 6.54 8.91 -0.27
N ASP A 78 5.67 9.76 0.24
CA ASP A 78 4.24 9.72 -0.08
C ASP A 78 3.98 10.66 -1.26
N GLU A 79 3.89 10.06 -2.44
CA GLU A 79 3.69 10.83 -3.67
C GLU A 79 2.28 11.44 -3.75
N LYS A 80 1.28 10.76 -3.21
CA LYS A 80 -0.11 11.21 -3.21
C LYS A 80 -0.30 12.45 -2.33
N ALA A 81 0.29 12.45 -1.15
CA ALA A 81 0.23 13.59 -0.23
C ALA A 81 1.29 14.67 -0.52
N GLY A 82 2.29 14.37 -1.38
CA GLY A 82 3.37 15.31 -1.69
C GLY A 82 4.32 15.57 -0.51
N VAL A 83 4.46 14.60 0.40
CA VAL A 83 5.29 14.71 1.60
C VAL A 83 6.29 13.56 1.71
N ALA A 84 7.30 13.74 2.55
CA ALA A 84 8.23 12.69 2.93
C ALA A 84 8.17 12.44 4.43
N TYR A 85 8.23 11.18 4.83
CA TYR A 85 8.41 10.77 6.22
C TYR A 85 9.89 10.51 6.44
N VAL A 86 10.49 11.18 7.41
CA VAL A 86 11.92 11.12 7.71
C VAL A 86 12.13 10.62 9.12
N GLY A 87 12.89 9.56 9.25
CA GLY A 87 13.23 8.95 10.53
C GLY A 87 14.72 8.67 10.68
N HIS A 88 15.17 8.52 11.92
CA HIS A 88 16.50 8.03 12.27
C HIS A 88 16.45 6.53 12.56
N GLU A 89 17.62 5.94 12.79
CA GLU A 89 17.74 4.50 13.07
C GLU A 89 16.78 4.00 14.16
N PRO A 90 16.61 4.65 15.34
CA PRO A 90 15.67 4.17 16.35
C PRO A 90 14.20 4.14 15.87
N ALA A 91 13.80 5.13 15.06
CA ALA A 91 12.46 5.16 14.47
C ALA A 91 12.28 4.04 13.44
N TYR A 92 13.31 3.79 12.63
CA TYR A 92 13.27 2.69 11.65
C TYR A 92 13.19 1.31 12.31
N GLN A 93 13.90 1.10 13.41
CA GLN A 93 13.79 -0.16 14.16
C GLN A 93 12.37 -0.36 14.73
N ARG A 94 11.77 0.70 15.31
CA ARG A 94 10.37 0.66 15.78
C ARG A 94 9.40 0.39 14.63
N TYR A 95 9.61 1.02 13.48
CA TYR A 95 8.78 0.77 12.29
C TYR A 95 8.81 -0.70 11.88
N LYS A 96 10.00 -1.32 11.82
CA LYS A 96 10.13 -2.74 11.49
C LYS A 96 9.39 -3.63 12.49
N GLN A 97 9.49 -3.33 13.78
CA GLN A 97 8.78 -4.09 14.82
C GLN A 97 7.26 -3.97 14.66
N LEU A 98 6.75 -2.77 14.45
CA LEU A 98 5.33 -2.53 14.24
C LEU A 98 4.81 -3.22 12.96
N ALA A 99 5.58 -3.18 11.88
CA ALA A 99 5.23 -3.84 10.63
C ALA A 99 5.13 -5.37 10.79
N VAL A 100 6.07 -5.99 11.50
CA VAL A 100 6.02 -7.42 11.80
C VAL A 100 4.83 -7.76 12.69
N GLN A 101 4.58 -6.99 13.74
CA GLN A 101 3.43 -7.20 14.63
C GLN A 101 2.10 -7.11 13.86
N GLN A 102 2.00 -6.17 12.95
CA GLN A 102 0.82 -6.03 12.10
C GLN A 102 0.64 -7.21 11.14
N GLN A 103 1.72 -7.68 10.53
CA GLN A 103 1.67 -8.85 9.66
C GLN A 103 1.19 -10.08 10.44
N ILE A 104 1.76 -10.33 11.63
CA ILE A 104 1.34 -11.43 12.50
C ILE A 104 -0.15 -11.30 12.86
N ALA A 105 -0.61 -10.11 13.22
CA ALA A 105 -2.02 -9.88 13.55
C ALA A 105 -2.94 -10.15 12.35
N GLN A 106 -2.54 -9.75 11.14
CA GLN A 106 -3.29 -10.04 9.92
C GLN A 106 -3.33 -11.52 9.61
N GLU A 107 -2.21 -12.23 9.74
CA GLU A 107 -2.14 -13.67 9.53
C GLU A 107 -3.04 -14.44 10.52
N GLN A 108 -3.02 -14.05 11.80
CA GLN A 108 -3.90 -14.63 12.83
C GLN A 108 -5.38 -14.37 12.53
N TYR A 109 -5.71 -13.16 12.09
CA TYR A 109 -7.07 -12.82 11.73
C TYR A 109 -7.57 -13.63 10.53
N MET A 110 -6.74 -13.77 9.50
CA MET A 110 -7.07 -14.59 8.33
C MET A 110 -7.20 -16.07 8.68
N ALA A 111 -6.32 -16.60 9.54
CA ALA A 111 -6.40 -17.98 10.02
C ALA A 111 -7.70 -18.22 10.79
N ALA A 112 -8.07 -17.32 11.71
CA ALA A 112 -9.32 -17.40 12.47
C ALA A 112 -10.56 -17.31 11.58
N GLU A 113 -10.51 -16.52 10.50
CA GLU A 113 -11.62 -16.44 9.54
C GLU A 113 -11.76 -17.72 8.71
N LEU A 114 -10.64 -18.33 8.30
CA LEU A 114 -10.66 -19.63 7.61
C LEU A 114 -11.22 -20.74 8.51
N ASP A 115 -10.82 -20.78 9.78
CA ASP A 115 -11.35 -21.74 10.75
C ASP A 115 -12.85 -21.55 10.96
N ARG A 116 -13.30 -20.31 11.05
CA ARG A 116 -14.72 -19.97 11.15
C ARG A 116 -15.51 -20.42 9.91
N GLN A 117 -14.98 -20.18 8.71
CA GLN A 117 -15.62 -20.63 7.47
C GLN A 117 -15.64 -22.17 7.37
N ALA A 118 -14.56 -22.84 7.76
CA ALA A 118 -14.50 -24.29 7.82
C ALA A 118 -15.55 -24.87 8.78
N ALA A 119 -15.69 -24.26 9.97
CA ALA A 119 -16.72 -24.65 10.94
C ALA A 119 -18.14 -24.45 10.38
N LEU A 120 -18.42 -23.32 9.75
CA LEU A 120 -19.72 -23.05 9.13
C LEU A 120 -20.04 -24.04 8.02
N ASN A 121 -19.06 -24.38 7.18
CA ASN A 121 -19.22 -25.37 6.13
C ASN A 121 -19.44 -26.79 6.70
N PHE A 122 -18.73 -27.14 7.78
CA PHE A 122 -18.91 -28.39 8.47
C PHE A 122 -20.32 -28.52 9.05
N TYR A 123 -20.78 -27.52 9.81
CA TYR A 123 -22.12 -27.52 10.40
C TYR A 123 -23.22 -27.32 9.35
N GLY A 124 -22.97 -26.60 8.27
CA GLY A 124 -23.93 -26.43 7.17
C GLY A 124 -24.07 -27.67 6.28
N GLY A 125 -22.98 -28.46 6.13
CA GLY A 125 -22.97 -29.69 5.35
C GLY A 125 -23.62 -30.85 6.07
N PHE A 126 -23.56 -30.88 7.40
CA PHE A 126 -24.40 -31.79 8.22
C PHE A 126 -25.75 -31.12 8.42
N GLY A 127 -26.51 -30.94 7.32
CA GLY A 127 -27.85 -30.40 7.37
C GLY A 127 -28.58 -30.93 8.59
N VAL A 128 -29.02 -29.98 9.45
CA VAL A 128 -29.94 -30.32 10.54
C VAL A 128 -31.13 -30.99 9.90
N ARG A 129 -31.07 -32.32 9.76
CA ARG A 129 -32.25 -33.09 9.55
C ARG A 129 -33.12 -32.81 10.78
N ARG A 130 -34.09 -31.92 10.61
CA ARG A 130 -35.17 -31.76 11.54
C ARG A 130 -35.75 -33.15 11.70
N ILE A 131 -35.38 -33.83 12.76
CA ILE A 131 -36.08 -35.00 13.24
C ILE A 131 -37.40 -34.45 13.82
N TRP A 132 -38.37 -34.34 12.95
CA TRP A 132 -39.76 -34.16 13.39
C TRP A 132 -40.29 -35.52 13.80
N TRP A 133 -40.44 -35.68 15.06
CA TRP A 133 -41.31 -36.69 15.64
C TRP A 133 -42.63 -36.02 15.95
#